data_60022656aa5ef0bcb60ab7ffa189d5d0
#
_entry.id   60022656aa5ef0bcb60ab7ffa189d5d0
#
_cell.length_a   1.000
_cell.length_b   1.000
_cell.length_c   1.000
_cell.angle_alpha   90.00
_cell.angle_beta   90.00
_cell.angle_gamma   90.00
#
_symmetry.space_group_name_H-M   'P 1'
#
loop_
_entity.id
_entity.type
_entity.pdbx_description
1 polymer ?
#
loop_
_entity_poly.entity_id
_entity_poly.type
_entity_poly.pdbx_seq_one_letter_code
_entity_poly.pdbx_strand_id
1 'polypeptide(L)'
;AGRLHTKAPLMEELKKILRVLDREIPGAPHDVFLVLDAATGQNALSQARTFQTALPLTGVILSKMDGSAKGGITLAVSGQLGVPIRYIGLGEQVEDLEEFIPEDFIAALFDEPTPEISLDDMPERP
;
A
#
# COMPACT_ATOMS: atom_id res chain seq x y z
N ALA A 1 -7.81 6.84 -8.07
CA ALA A 1 -7.59 7.67 -6.88
C ALA A 1 -6.47 8.70 -7.09
N GLY A 2 -5.45 8.36 -7.86
CA GLY A 2 -4.24 9.17 -7.98
C GLY A 2 -4.42 10.60 -8.47
N ARG A 3 -5.54 10.96 -9.08
CA ARG A 3 -5.79 12.31 -9.58
C ARG A 3 -6.74 13.12 -8.70
N LEU A 4 -7.41 12.48 -7.76
CA LEU A 4 -8.45 13.14 -6.96
C LEU A 4 -7.85 14.02 -5.86
N HIS A 5 -6.67 13.67 -5.37
CA HIS A 5 -6.05 14.37 -4.24
C HIS A 5 -5.70 15.83 -4.54
N THR A 6 -5.55 16.21 -5.81
CA THR A 6 -5.23 17.58 -6.22
C THR A 6 -6.46 18.48 -6.35
N LYS A 7 -7.67 17.91 -6.20
CA LYS A 7 -8.92 18.61 -6.44
C LYS A 7 -9.77 18.66 -5.17
N ALA A 8 -9.69 19.77 -4.45
CA ALA A 8 -10.41 19.96 -3.20
C ALA A 8 -11.92 19.68 -3.30
N PRO A 9 -12.64 20.05 -4.38
CA PRO A 9 -14.06 19.70 -4.49
C PRO A 9 -14.33 18.20 -4.49
N LEU A 10 -13.42 17.40 -5.07
CA LEU A 10 -13.58 15.93 -5.07
C LEU A 10 -13.35 15.34 -3.69
N MET A 11 -12.42 15.90 -2.90
CA MET A 11 -12.24 15.50 -1.50
C MET A 11 -13.49 15.78 -0.68
N GLU A 12 -14.14 16.91 -0.89
CA GLU A 12 -15.40 17.24 -0.23
C GLU A 12 -16.53 16.28 -0.63
N GLU A 13 -16.57 15.85 -1.90
CA GLU A 13 -17.51 14.82 -2.34
C GLU A 13 -17.28 13.49 -1.65
N LEU A 14 -16.04 13.07 -1.48
CA LEU A 14 -15.71 11.84 -0.74
C LEU A 14 -16.17 11.92 0.70
N LYS A 15 -15.94 13.05 1.37
CA LYS A 15 -16.42 13.27 2.73
C LYS A 15 -17.95 13.20 2.80
N LYS A 16 -18.63 13.75 1.79
CA LYS A 16 -20.09 13.67 1.70
C LYS A 16 -20.55 12.23 1.56
N ILE A 17 -19.89 11.43 0.73
CA ILE A 17 -20.20 10.01 0.57
C ILE A 17 -20.10 9.30 1.92
N LEU A 18 -19.05 9.56 2.69
CA LEU A 18 -18.90 8.98 4.02
C LEU A 18 -20.04 9.35 4.95
N ARG A 19 -20.48 10.62 4.94
CA ARG A 19 -21.59 11.07 5.77
C ARG A 19 -22.91 10.41 5.36
N VAL A 20 -23.15 10.25 4.07
CA VAL A 20 -24.35 9.57 3.56
C VAL A 20 -24.35 8.09 3.98
N LEU A 21 -23.22 7.42 3.88
CA LEU A 21 -23.10 6.02 4.31
C LEU A 21 -23.40 5.87 5.80
N ASP A 22 -22.85 6.72 6.64
CA ASP A 22 -23.10 6.70 8.08
C ASP A 22 -24.59 6.96 8.40
N ARG A 23 -25.21 7.86 7.67
CA ARG A 23 -26.63 8.16 7.85
C ARG A 23 -27.53 6.97 7.50
N GLU A 24 -27.23 6.29 6.40
CA GLU A 24 -28.04 5.15 5.92
C GLU A 24 -27.76 3.87 6.73
N ILE A 25 -26.52 3.66 7.13
CA ILE A 25 -26.09 2.52 7.93
C ILE A 25 -25.24 3.06 9.07
N PRO A 26 -25.80 3.23 10.28
CA PRO A 26 -25.06 3.83 11.39
C PRO A 26 -23.72 3.13 11.66
N GLY A 27 -22.66 3.92 11.71
CA GLY A 27 -21.30 3.44 11.86
C GLY A 27 -20.57 3.10 10.56
N ALA A 28 -21.27 3.11 9.41
CA ALA A 28 -20.63 2.88 8.11
C ALA A 28 -19.96 4.18 7.57
N PRO A 29 -18.90 4.06 6.76
CA PRO A 29 -18.23 2.80 6.42
C PRO A 29 -17.39 2.29 7.60
N HIS A 30 -17.29 0.98 7.73
CA HIS A 30 -16.49 0.35 8.78
C HIS A 30 -15.00 0.37 8.44
N ASP A 31 -14.70 0.37 7.14
CA ASP A 31 -13.34 0.48 6.62
C ASP A 31 -13.29 1.47 5.46
N VAL A 32 -12.18 2.19 5.39
CA VAL A 32 -11.86 3.09 4.28
C VAL A 32 -10.46 2.72 3.80
N PHE A 33 -10.38 2.09 2.64
CA PHE A 33 -9.11 1.67 2.05
C PHE A 33 -8.70 2.60 0.93
N LEU A 34 -7.42 2.96 0.92
CA LEU A 34 -6.82 3.72 -0.17
C LEU A 34 -6.02 2.78 -1.04
N VAL A 35 -6.29 2.80 -2.35
CA VAL A 35 -5.49 2.05 -3.32
C VAL A 35 -4.34 2.93 -3.80
N LEU A 36 -3.12 2.47 -3.61
CA LEU A 36 -1.90 3.14 -4.04
C LEU A 36 -1.17 2.31 -5.09
N ASP A 37 -0.63 2.98 -6.08
CA ASP A 37 0.23 2.38 -7.09
C ASP A 37 1.66 2.29 -6.56
N ALA A 38 2.14 1.09 -6.27
CA ALA A 38 3.48 0.87 -5.74
C ALA A 38 4.59 1.34 -6.71
N ALA A 39 4.30 1.38 -8.01
CA ALA A 39 5.28 1.79 -9.01
C ALA A 39 5.58 3.30 -8.97
N THR A 40 4.73 4.12 -8.36
CA THR A 40 4.93 5.58 -8.31
C THR A 40 5.76 6.05 -7.11
N GLY A 41 6.13 5.17 -6.19
CA GLY A 41 7.02 5.48 -5.09
C GLY A 41 6.59 6.67 -4.23
N GLN A 42 7.39 7.74 -4.20
CA GLN A 42 7.11 8.93 -3.38
C GLN A 42 5.81 9.64 -3.74
N ASN A 43 5.37 9.56 -4.99
CA ASN A 43 4.08 10.13 -5.39
C ASN A 43 2.93 9.40 -4.69
N ALA A 44 3.01 8.09 -4.55
CA ALA A 44 2.01 7.31 -3.82
C ALA A 44 1.92 7.76 -2.36
N LEU A 45 3.06 7.97 -1.70
CA LEU A 45 3.09 8.45 -0.32
C LEU A 45 2.50 9.84 -0.17
N SER A 46 2.83 10.74 -1.09
CA SER A 46 2.29 12.11 -1.09
C SER A 46 0.77 12.10 -1.26
N GLN A 47 0.25 11.32 -2.18
CA GLN A 47 -1.18 11.13 -2.37
C GLN A 47 -1.85 10.59 -1.10
N ALA A 48 -1.25 9.56 -0.52
CA ALA A 48 -1.78 8.92 0.68
C ALA A 48 -1.90 9.91 1.84
N ARG A 49 -0.91 10.75 2.04
CA ARG A 49 -0.94 11.78 3.08
C ARG A 49 -2.07 12.78 2.86
N THR A 50 -2.29 13.20 1.62
CA THR A 50 -3.37 14.11 1.27
C THR A 50 -4.73 13.49 1.56
N PHE A 51 -4.95 12.24 1.14
CA PHE A 51 -6.18 11.53 1.45
C PHE A 51 -6.36 11.33 2.96
N GLN A 52 -5.29 11.03 3.67
CA GLN A 52 -5.33 10.79 5.11
C GLN A 52 -5.75 12.04 5.90
N THR A 53 -5.40 13.24 5.42
CA THR A 53 -5.85 14.48 6.07
C THR A 53 -7.34 14.72 5.91
N ALA A 54 -7.95 14.16 4.87
CA ALA A 54 -9.36 14.38 4.54
C ALA A 54 -10.29 13.24 4.95
N LEU A 55 -9.77 12.01 5.04
CA LEU A 55 -10.55 10.80 5.22
C LEU A 55 -9.97 9.94 6.35
N PRO A 56 -10.82 9.21 7.10
CA PRO A 56 -10.37 8.30 8.15
C PRO A 56 -9.91 6.96 7.56
N LEU A 57 -8.73 6.93 6.96
CA LEU A 57 -8.20 5.72 6.35
C LEU A 57 -7.95 4.64 7.40
N THR A 58 -8.41 3.43 7.12
CA THR A 58 -8.22 2.26 8.00
C THR A 58 -7.28 1.23 7.38
N GLY A 59 -6.94 1.38 6.12
CA GLY A 59 -6.04 0.46 5.45
C GLY A 59 -5.59 0.96 4.08
N VAL A 60 -4.58 0.32 3.56
CA VAL A 60 -4.01 0.60 2.24
C VAL A 60 -3.97 -0.69 1.43
N ILE A 61 -4.28 -0.57 0.15
CA ILE A 61 -4.08 -1.63 -0.83
C ILE A 61 -2.97 -1.16 -1.77
N LEU A 62 -1.89 -1.92 -1.86
CA LEU A 62 -0.79 -1.62 -2.77
C LEU A 62 -0.98 -2.40 -4.07
N SER A 63 -1.22 -1.69 -5.16
CA SER A 63 -1.27 -2.28 -6.50
C SER A 63 0.11 -2.28 -7.15
N LYS A 64 0.28 -3.09 -8.19
CA LYS A 64 1.52 -3.19 -8.96
C LYS A 64 2.74 -3.61 -8.14
N MET A 65 2.52 -4.50 -7.20
CA MET A 65 3.56 -5.05 -6.33
C MET A 65 4.42 -6.13 -7.02
N ASP A 66 4.12 -6.46 -8.25
CA ASP A 66 4.93 -7.33 -9.11
C ASP A 66 6.21 -6.64 -9.63
N GLY A 67 6.34 -5.34 -9.40
CA GLY A 67 7.53 -4.58 -9.78
C GLY A 67 8.71 -4.72 -8.81
N SER A 68 9.84 -4.13 -9.18
CA SER A 68 11.11 -4.30 -8.45
C SER A 68 11.24 -3.48 -7.16
N ALA A 69 10.40 -2.45 -6.95
CA ALA A 69 10.51 -1.53 -5.83
C ALA A 69 9.61 -1.86 -4.63
N LYS A 70 9.01 -3.06 -4.63
CA LYS A 70 7.97 -3.45 -3.67
C LYS A 70 8.38 -3.38 -2.19
N GLY A 71 9.63 -3.71 -1.87
CA GLY A 71 10.10 -3.69 -0.49
C GLY A 71 10.14 -2.28 0.08
N GLY A 72 10.68 -1.32 -0.68
CA GLY A 72 10.81 0.05 -0.23
C GLY A 72 9.47 0.74 0.01
N ILE A 73 8.53 0.61 -0.91
CA ILE A 73 7.21 1.25 -0.76
C ILE A 73 6.42 0.64 0.41
N THR A 74 6.53 -0.67 0.61
CA THR A 74 5.87 -1.35 1.72
C THR A 74 6.35 -0.82 3.06
N LEU A 75 7.67 -0.72 3.25
CA LEU A 75 8.26 -0.18 4.47
C LEU A 75 7.89 1.29 4.67
N ALA A 76 7.91 2.09 3.61
CA ALA A 76 7.57 3.50 3.68
C ALA A 76 6.10 3.72 4.06
N VAL A 77 5.17 2.97 3.48
CA VAL A 77 3.75 3.06 3.81
C VAL A 77 3.52 2.67 5.26
N SER A 78 4.07 1.54 5.69
CA SER A 78 3.91 1.07 7.07
C SER A 78 4.50 2.05 8.09
N GLY A 79 5.69 2.60 7.80
CA GLY A 79 6.38 3.48 8.73
C GLY A 79 5.88 4.92 8.74
N GLN A 80 5.45 5.45 7.62
CA GLN A 80 5.14 6.88 7.49
C GLN A 80 3.65 7.21 7.61
N LEU A 81 2.77 6.32 7.20
CA LEU A 81 1.33 6.58 7.22
C LEU A 81 0.65 6.14 8.51
N GLY A 82 1.22 5.19 9.22
CA GLY A 82 0.62 4.64 10.43
C GLY A 82 -0.68 3.86 10.18
N VAL A 83 -0.94 3.47 8.92
CA VAL A 83 -2.13 2.74 8.50
C VAL A 83 -1.68 1.39 7.96
N PRO A 84 -2.33 0.28 8.34
CA PRO A 84 -1.89 -1.04 7.90
C PRO A 84 -2.13 -1.26 6.41
N ILE A 85 -1.21 -1.98 5.79
CA ILE A 85 -1.43 -2.53 4.45
C ILE A 85 -2.31 -3.76 4.63
N ARG A 86 -3.43 -3.80 3.90
CA ARG A 86 -4.41 -4.88 4.03
C ARG A 86 -4.32 -5.88 2.89
N TYR A 87 -4.07 -5.39 1.67
CA TYR A 87 -4.01 -6.22 0.47
C TYR A 87 -2.91 -5.72 -0.44
N ILE A 88 -2.39 -6.64 -1.26
CA ILE A 88 -1.42 -6.33 -2.31
C ILE A 88 -1.91 -6.90 -3.64
N GLY A 89 -1.68 -6.14 -4.71
CA GLY A 89 -1.96 -6.58 -6.07
C GLY A 89 -0.66 -6.96 -6.78
N LEU A 90 -0.59 -8.21 -7.23
CA LEU A 90 0.58 -8.79 -7.89
C LEU A 90 0.40 -8.95 -9.39
N GLY A 91 -0.72 -8.50 -9.94
CA GLY A 91 -1.05 -8.59 -11.36
C GLY A 91 -2.45 -8.07 -11.63
N GLU A 92 -3.01 -8.41 -12.78
CA GLU A 92 -4.27 -7.87 -13.26
C GLU A 92 -5.48 -8.80 -13.07
N GLN A 93 -5.24 -10.04 -12.65
CA GLN A 93 -6.29 -11.02 -12.44
C GLN A 93 -6.85 -10.94 -11.02
N VAL A 94 -8.06 -11.44 -10.82
CA VAL A 94 -8.69 -11.48 -9.50
C VAL A 94 -7.81 -12.24 -8.50
N GLU A 95 -7.19 -13.33 -8.95
CA GLU A 95 -6.32 -14.18 -8.15
C GLU A 95 -5.03 -13.47 -7.72
N ASP A 96 -4.69 -12.36 -8.38
CA ASP A 96 -3.48 -11.59 -8.09
C ASP A 96 -3.69 -10.59 -6.94
N LEU A 97 -4.89 -10.46 -6.41
CA LEU A 97 -5.14 -9.69 -5.21
C LEU A 97 -5.03 -10.60 -4.00
N GLU A 98 -4.03 -10.35 -3.17
CA GLU A 98 -3.74 -11.16 -2.00
C GLU A 98 -3.84 -10.35 -0.71
N GLU A 99 -4.24 -11.00 0.36
CA GLU A 99 -4.16 -10.41 1.69
C GLU A 99 -2.69 -10.19 2.06
N PHE A 100 -2.40 -9.03 2.62
CA PHE A 100 -1.05 -8.72 3.08
C PHE A 100 -0.82 -9.30 4.47
N ILE A 101 0.10 -10.24 4.58
CA ILE A 101 0.53 -10.86 5.83
C ILE A 101 1.98 -10.43 6.09
N PRO A 102 2.23 -9.55 7.10
CA PRO A 102 3.56 -8.98 7.31
C PRO A 102 4.65 -10.03 7.49
N GLU A 103 4.36 -11.12 8.18
CA GLU A 103 5.33 -12.19 8.42
C GLU A 103 5.75 -12.86 7.12
N ASP A 104 4.81 -13.13 6.23
CA ASP A 104 5.08 -13.74 4.93
C ASP A 104 5.88 -12.79 4.05
N PHE A 105 5.58 -11.50 4.10
CA PHE A 105 6.31 -10.49 3.35
C PHE A 105 7.78 -10.39 3.81
N ILE A 106 8.01 -10.37 5.12
CA ILE A 106 9.36 -10.31 5.69
C ILE A 106 10.13 -11.57 5.31
N ALA A 107 9.51 -12.75 5.43
CA ALA A 107 10.13 -14.01 5.01
C ALA A 107 10.53 -13.97 3.54
N ALA A 108 9.67 -13.49 2.66
CA ALA A 108 9.95 -13.39 1.23
C ALA A 108 11.11 -12.42 0.92
N LEU A 109 11.25 -11.34 1.68
CA LEU A 109 12.37 -10.39 1.51
C LEU A 109 13.72 -11.04 1.84
N PHE A 110 13.76 -11.89 2.85
CA PHE A 110 14.99 -12.55 3.27
C PHE A 110 15.26 -13.86 2.51
N ASP A 111 14.22 -14.50 1.99
CA ASP A 111 14.30 -15.74 1.21
C ASP A 111 14.36 -15.47 -0.31
N GLU A 112 14.23 -14.22 -0.75
CA GLU A 112 14.54 -13.92 -2.14
C GLU A 112 15.93 -14.48 -2.44
N PRO A 113 16.06 -15.29 -3.52
CA PRO A 113 17.36 -15.85 -3.83
C PRO A 113 18.34 -14.70 -4.04
N THR A 114 19.03 -14.34 -3.00
CA THR A 114 20.37 -13.82 -3.18
C THR A 114 21.00 -14.77 -4.17
N PRO A 115 21.53 -14.26 -5.31
CA PRO A 115 22.30 -15.12 -6.20
C PRO A 115 23.20 -15.94 -5.30
N GLU A 116 23.09 -17.28 -5.39
CA GLU A 116 23.93 -18.17 -4.61
C GLU A 116 25.37 -17.73 -4.82
N ILE A 117 25.87 -16.96 -3.88
CA ILE A 117 27.30 -16.74 -3.80
C ILE A 117 27.82 -18.05 -3.24
N SER A 118 28.33 -18.90 -4.15
CA SER A 118 29.01 -20.10 -3.69
C SER A 118 30.12 -19.65 -2.74
N LEU A 119 30.40 -20.42 -1.73
CA LEU A 119 31.50 -20.15 -0.81
C LEU A 119 32.81 -19.90 -1.56
N ASP A 120 32.93 -20.47 -2.78
CA ASP A 120 34.11 -20.31 -3.65
C ASP A 120 34.19 -18.89 -4.28
N ASP A 121 33.10 -18.16 -4.34
CA ASP A 121 33.03 -16.79 -4.87
C ASP A 121 33.16 -15.73 -3.79
N MET A 122 33.21 -16.12 -2.52
CA MET A 122 33.43 -15.18 -1.43
C MET A 122 34.90 -14.76 -1.37
N PRO A 123 35.17 -13.45 -1.27
CA PRO A 123 36.54 -13.01 -1.04
C PRO A 123 37.03 -13.60 0.28
N GLU A 124 38.25 -14.14 0.25
CA GLU A 124 38.88 -14.62 1.47
C GLU A 124 38.90 -13.51 2.51
N ARG A 125 38.43 -13.82 3.70
CA ARG A 125 38.55 -12.89 4.83
C ARG A 125 40.03 -12.78 5.21
N PRO A 126 40.51 -11.54 5.39
CA PRO A 126 41.87 -11.36 5.88
C PRO A 126 42.06 -11.95 7.28
#